data_196573da33d8e801bd2d90f0b76ea717
#
_entry.id   196573da33d8e801bd2d90f0b76ea717
#
_cell.length_a   1.000
_cell.length_b   1.000
_cell.length_c   1.000
_cell.angle_alpha   90.00
_cell.angle_beta   90.00
_cell.angle_gamma   90.00
#
_symmetry.space_group_name_H-M   'P 1'
#
loop_
_entity.id
_entity.type
_entity.pdbx_description
1 polymer ?
#
loop_
_entity_poly.entity_id
_entity_poly.type
_entity_poly.pdbx_seq_one_letter_code
_entity_poly.pdbx_strand_id
1 'polypeptide(L)'
;MMRAYEIMKAPVPAELLGKWETIHYTHMINGENVTDIDILNGDEWNKQFYHTLAFSENHKINKWDRFGSQLYDQCFMLKGDNITIAGNLTDLLFPQYNYTETWTISDKTENSMKLTHEQGNTTECYTYKRK
;
A
#
# COMPACT_ATOMS: atom_id res chain seq x y z
N MET A 1 -10.41 11.93 -19.75
CA MET A 1 -10.29 11.04 -18.57
C MET A 1 -9.88 9.65 -19.02
N MET A 2 -8.84 9.09 -18.42
CA MET A 2 -8.42 7.71 -18.70
C MET A 2 -9.39 6.72 -18.06
N ARG A 3 -9.78 5.71 -18.82
CA ARG A 3 -10.57 4.60 -18.27
C ARG A 3 -9.66 3.68 -17.45
N ALA A 4 -10.22 2.97 -16.47
CA ALA A 4 -9.46 2.02 -15.66
C ALA A 4 -8.65 1.03 -16.51
N TYR A 5 -9.25 0.55 -17.59
CA TYR A 5 -8.62 -0.35 -18.55
C TYR A 5 -7.36 0.25 -19.19
N GLU A 6 -7.39 1.55 -19.52
CA GLU A 6 -6.24 2.24 -20.11
C GLU A 6 -5.13 2.42 -19.08
N ILE A 7 -5.50 2.72 -17.83
CA ILE A 7 -4.54 2.85 -16.74
C ILE A 7 -3.84 1.52 -16.49
N MET A 8 -4.58 0.41 -16.53
CA MET A 8 -4.02 -0.93 -16.33
C MET A 8 -3.08 -1.36 -17.44
N LYS A 9 -3.20 -0.77 -18.64
CA LYS A 9 -2.28 -1.03 -19.75
C LYS A 9 -0.97 -0.27 -19.63
N ALA A 10 -0.96 0.85 -18.89
CA ALA A 10 0.25 1.62 -18.70
C ALA A 10 1.26 0.82 -17.87
N PRO A 11 2.56 0.87 -18.21
CA PRO A 11 3.56 0.14 -17.43
C PRO A 11 3.67 0.71 -16.02
N VAL A 12 3.86 -0.18 -15.05
CA VAL A 12 4.12 0.23 -13.68
C VAL A 12 5.55 0.83 -13.63
N PRO A 13 5.74 2.02 -13.01
CA PRO A 13 7.08 2.60 -12.92
C PRO A 13 8.07 1.65 -12.26
N ALA A 14 9.27 1.54 -12.86
CA ALA A 14 10.31 0.63 -12.38
C ALA A 14 10.70 0.91 -10.93
N GLU A 15 10.66 2.16 -10.50
CA GLU A 15 11.02 2.55 -9.14
C GLU A 15 10.01 2.06 -8.08
N LEU A 16 8.81 1.64 -8.49
CA LEU A 16 7.82 1.07 -7.57
C LEU A 16 7.95 -0.45 -7.47
N LEU A 17 8.45 -1.10 -8.52
CA LEU A 17 8.55 -2.56 -8.59
C LEU A 17 9.47 -3.12 -7.52
N GLY A 18 9.21 -4.37 -7.14
CA GLY A 18 10.02 -5.11 -6.19
C GLY A 18 9.42 -5.14 -4.79
N LYS A 19 10.24 -5.56 -3.84
CA LYS A 19 9.80 -5.78 -2.46
C LYS A 19 10.07 -4.57 -1.58
N TRP A 20 9.10 -4.29 -0.72
CA TRP A 20 9.15 -3.24 0.28
C TRP A 20 8.80 -3.82 1.63
N GLU A 21 9.47 -3.39 2.69
CA GLU A 21 9.14 -3.83 4.04
C GLU A 21 8.61 -2.67 4.88
N THR A 22 7.59 -2.95 5.68
CA THR A 22 6.99 -1.97 6.57
C THR A 22 7.93 -1.68 7.73
N ILE A 23 8.26 -0.42 7.96
CA ILE A 23 9.11 -0.02 9.07
C ILE A 23 8.39 0.83 10.12
N HIS A 24 7.27 1.44 9.75
CA HIS A 24 6.50 2.28 10.66
C HIS A 24 5.04 2.30 10.24
N TYR A 25 4.14 2.36 11.21
CA TYR A 25 2.70 2.49 10.98
C TYR A 25 2.11 3.49 11.96
N THR A 26 1.31 4.42 11.47
CA THR A 26 0.55 5.35 12.31
C THR A 26 -0.92 5.32 11.95
N HIS A 27 -1.77 5.49 12.95
CA HIS A 27 -3.21 5.65 12.76
C HIS A 27 -3.65 6.86 13.59
N MET A 28 -4.26 7.82 12.92
CA MET A 28 -4.74 9.05 13.54
C MET A 28 -6.26 9.16 13.44
N ILE A 29 -6.87 9.69 14.50
CA ILE A 29 -8.29 10.04 14.53
C ILE A 29 -8.39 11.49 14.96
N ASN A 30 -9.04 12.33 14.15
CA ASN A 30 -9.18 13.78 14.40
C ASN A 30 -7.83 14.47 14.62
N GLY A 31 -6.79 14.02 13.91
CA GLY A 31 -5.44 14.59 14.00
C GLY A 31 -4.62 14.10 15.18
N GLU A 32 -5.14 13.22 16.03
CA GLU A 32 -4.43 12.66 17.17
C GLU A 32 -3.95 11.23 16.86
N ASN A 33 -2.68 10.93 17.16
CA ASN A 33 -2.14 9.58 17.03
C ASN A 33 -2.78 8.66 18.07
N VAL A 34 -3.55 7.66 17.60
CA VAL A 34 -4.10 6.62 18.46
C VAL A 34 -3.27 5.34 18.38
N THR A 35 -2.49 5.18 17.33
CA THR A 35 -1.56 4.07 17.16
C THR A 35 -0.30 4.60 16.50
N ASP A 36 0.85 4.25 17.05
CA ASP A 36 2.15 4.63 16.51
C ASP A 36 3.09 3.46 16.77
N ILE A 37 3.41 2.70 15.72
CA ILE A 37 4.20 1.47 15.83
C ILE A 37 5.48 1.63 15.03
N ASP A 38 6.60 1.70 15.75
CA ASP A 38 7.94 1.66 15.16
C ASP A 38 8.35 0.19 15.05
N ILE A 39 8.22 -0.37 13.85
CA ILE A 39 8.48 -1.79 13.62
C ILE A 39 9.97 -2.08 13.64
N LEU A 40 10.78 -1.14 13.12
CA LEU A 40 12.21 -1.32 13.00
C LEU A 40 12.90 -1.38 14.37
N ASN A 41 12.50 -0.49 15.29
CA ASN A 41 13.09 -0.37 16.64
C ASN A 41 12.16 -0.92 17.73
N GLY A 42 11.03 -1.52 17.34
CA GLY A 42 10.06 -2.04 18.28
C GLY A 42 10.43 -3.42 18.82
N ASP A 43 9.65 -3.88 19.80
CA ASP A 43 9.81 -5.20 20.36
C ASP A 43 9.14 -6.26 19.48
N GLU A 44 9.18 -7.52 19.94
CA GLU A 44 8.60 -8.63 19.19
C GLU A 44 7.08 -8.50 18.99
N TRP A 45 6.40 -7.83 19.93
CA TRP A 45 4.97 -7.56 19.78
C TRP A 45 4.69 -6.65 18.60
N ASN A 46 5.48 -5.58 18.46
CA ASN A 46 5.33 -4.65 17.33
C ASN A 46 5.66 -5.33 16.00
N LYS A 47 6.64 -6.23 15.99
CA LYS A 47 7.05 -6.95 14.79
C LYS A 47 5.98 -7.86 14.22
N GLN A 48 4.95 -8.25 15.00
CA GLN A 48 3.85 -9.06 14.47
C GLN A 48 3.04 -8.31 13.41
N PHE A 49 3.09 -6.99 13.40
CA PHE A 49 2.44 -6.16 12.40
C PHE A 49 3.31 -5.95 11.16
N TYR A 50 4.54 -6.41 11.22
CA TYR A 50 5.49 -6.28 10.12
C TYR A 50 5.11 -7.21 8.98
N HIS A 51 5.11 -6.67 7.79
CA HIS A 51 4.97 -7.48 6.59
C HIS A 51 5.70 -6.85 5.43
N THR A 52 5.98 -7.70 4.45
CA THR A 52 6.60 -7.33 3.18
C THR A 52 5.50 -7.28 2.13
N LEU A 53 5.59 -6.32 1.23
CA LEU A 53 4.75 -6.31 0.05
C LEU A 53 5.61 -6.14 -1.20
N ALA A 54 5.08 -6.55 -2.34
CA ALA A 54 5.73 -6.38 -3.62
C ALA A 54 4.72 -5.92 -4.67
N PHE A 55 5.11 -4.91 -5.44
CA PHE A 55 4.34 -4.45 -6.59
C PHE A 55 4.90 -5.14 -7.83
N SER A 56 4.05 -5.72 -8.66
CA SER A 56 4.45 -6.43 -9.85
C SER A 56 3.99 -5.72 -11.12
N GLU A 57 4.61 -6.08 -12.24
CA GLU A 57 4.31 -5.49 -13.56
C GLU A 57 2.88 -5.79 -14.00
N ASN A 58 2.26 -6.86 -13.50
CA ASN A 58 0.90 -7.23 -13.83
C ASN A 58 -0.16 -6.60 -12.91
N HIS A 59 0.21 -5.52 -12.23
CA HIS A 59 -0.68 -4.75 -11.35
C HIS A 59 -1.19 -5.54 -10.15
N LYS A 60 -0.37 -6.45 -9.63
CA LYS A 60 -0.68 -7.18 -8.40
C LYS A 60 0.20 -6.73 -7.26
N ILE A 61 -0.38 -6.74 -6.06
CA ILE A 61 0.34 -6.56 -4.81
C ILE A 61 0.36 -7.89 -4.11
N ASN A 62 1.55 -8.46 -3.92
CA ASN A 62 1.75 -9.67 -3.13
C ASN A 62 2.20 -9.26 -1.74
N LYS A 63 1.67 -9.92 -0.72
CA LYS A 63 1.98 -9.61 0.68
C LYS A 63 2.44 -10.86 1.42
N TRP A 64 3.40 -10.68 2.32
CA TRP A 64 3.90 -11.74 3.20
C TRP A 64 3.90 -11.24 4.64
N ASP A 65 3.61 -12.15 5.59
CA ASP A 65 3.75 -11.83 7.00
C ASP A 65 5.24 -11.85 7.41
N ARG A 66 5.50 -11.59 8.69
CA ARG A 66 6.89 -11.56 9.21
C ARG A 66 7.58 -12.91 9.14
N PHE A 67 6.83 -14.00 9.06
CA PHE A 67 7.36 -15.36 8.98
C PHE A 67 7.62 -15.81 7.55
N GLY A 68 7.35 -14.97 6.57
CA GLY A 68 7.51 -15.30 5.16
C GLY A 68 6.34 -16.05 4.54
N SER A 69 5.24 -16.21 5.28
CA SER A 69 4.03 -16.84 4.74
C SER A 69 3.26 -15.84 3.87
N GLN A 70 2.89 -16.28 2.68
CA GLN A 70 2.15 -15.41 1.76
C GLN A 70 0.73 -15.18 2.27
N LEU A 71 0.33 -13.92 2.27
CA LEU A 71 -1.02 -13.49 2.56
C LEU A 71 -1.81 -13.43 1.25
N TYR A 72 -3.01 -12.83 1.28
CA TYR A 72 -3.82 -12.68 0.06
C TYR A 72 -3.18 -11.66 -0.89
N ASP A 73 -3.45 -11.83 -2.20
CA ASP A 73 -3.04 -10.87 -3.22
C ASP A 73 -4.11 -9.80 -3.41
N GLN A 74 -3.69 -8.63 -3.87
CA GLN A 74 -4.57 -7.54 -4.26
C GLN A 74 -4.18 -7.05 -5.64
N CYS A 75 -5.06 -6.27 -6.28
CA CYS A 75 -4.78 -5.61 -7.55
C CYS A 75 -4.72 -4.10 -7.34
N PHE A 76 -3.96 -3.40 -8.17
CA PHE A 76 -3.84 -1.95 -8.04
C PHE A 76 -3.81 -1.24 -9.38
N MET A 77 -4.24 0.03 -9.37
CA MET A 77 -4.03 0.99 -10.45
C MET A 77 -3.26 2.18 -9.91
N LEU A 78 -2.39 2.74 -10.74
CA LEU A 78 -1.61 3.92 -10.38
C LEU A 78 -2.03 5.10 -11.24
N LYS A 79 -2.33 6.24 -10.61
CA LYS A 79 -2.66 7.48 -11.29
C LYS A 79 -1.92 8.61 -10.58
N GLY A 80 -0.79 9.04 -11.14
CA GLY A 80 0.10 9.98 -10.46
C GLY A 80 0.60 9.38 -9.16
N ASP A 81 0.40 10.08 -8.05
CA ASP A 81 0.78 9.62 -6.71
C ASP A 81 -0.33 8.85 -6.00
N ASN A 82 -1.45 8.62 -6.67
CA ASN A 82 -2.57 7.88 -6.10
C ASN A 82 -2.55 6.44 -6.57
N ILE A 83 -2.67 5.52 -5.61
CA ILE A 83 -2.76 4.10 -5.88
C ILE A 83 -4.12 3.62 -5.40
N THR A 84 -4.91 3.04 -6.30
CA THR A 84 -6.21 2.46 -5.98
C THR A 84 -6.06 0.95 -5.89
N ILE A 85 -6.50 0.38 -4.77
CA ILE A 85 -6.32 -1.02 -4.42
C ILE A 85 -7.67 -1.70 -4.28
N ALA A 86 -7.79 -2.89 -4.84
CA ALA A 86 -8.97 -3.74 -4.69
C ALA A 86 -8.55 -5.20 -4.52
N GLY A 87 -9.45 -6.03 -4.01
CA GLY A 87 -9.19 -7.44 -3.78
C GLY A 87 -9.00 -8.26 -5.05
N ASN A 88 -9.55 -7.79 -6.17
CA ASN A 88 -9.43 -8.47 -7.46
C ASN A 88 -9.61 -7.47 -8.60
N LEU A 89 -9.35 -7.92 -9.82
CA LEU A 89 -9.38 -7.06 -11.00
C LEU A 89 -10.80 -6.56 -11.30
N THR A 90 -11.82 -7.38 -11.11
CA THR A 90 -13.21 -6.99 -11.36
C THR A 90 -13.62 -5.82 -10.47
N ASP A 91 -13.28 -5.86 -9.19
CA ASP A 91 -13.59 -4.79 -8.25
C ASP A 91 -12.87 -3.49 -8.65
N LEU A 92 -11.64 -3.62 -9.14
CA LEU A 92 -10.85 -2.48 -9.56
C LEU A 92 -11.41 -1.81 -10.81
N LEU A 93 -11.89 -2.60 -11.79
CA LEU A 93 -12.45 -2.09 -13.05
C LEU A 93 -13.85 -1.52 -12.90
N PHE A 94 -14.61 -1.95 -11.88
CA PHE A 94 -15.98 -1.50 -11.63
C PHE A 94 -16.13 -0.98 -10.19
N PRO A 95 -15.38 0.09 -9.84
CA PRO A 95 -15.35 0.59 -8.47
C PRO A 95 -16.70 1.13 -7.96
N GLN A 96 -17.60 1.50 -8.88
CA GLN A 96 -18.93 2.00 -8.52
C GLN A 96 -19.82 0.93 -7.89
N TYR A 97 -19.49 -0.34 -8.05
CA TYR A 97 -20.25 -1.46 -7.49
C TYR A 97 -19.50 -2.22 -6.40
N ASN A 98 -18.22 -1.89 -6.18
CA ASN A 98 -17.34 -2.68 -5.35
C ASN A 98 -16.47 -1.81 -4.45
N TYR A 99 -15.95 -2.39 -3.39
CA TYR A 99 -15.08 -1.68 -2.47
C TYR A 99 -13.67 -1.53 -3.03
N THR A 100 -13.19 -0.31 -3.03
CA THR A 100 -11.78 0.00 -3.34
C THR A 100 -11.24 0.98 -2.31
N GLU A 101 -9.93 0.98 -2.13
CA GLU A 101 -9.23 1.96 -1.30
C GLU A 101 -8.25 2.74 -2.16
N THR A 102 -8.16 4.04 -1.93
CA THR A 102 -7.17 4.89 -2.59
C THR A 102 -6.17 5.39 -1.55
N TRP A 103 -4.90 5.14 -1.83
CA TRP A 103 -3.78 5.56 -1.00
C TRP A 103 -2.95 6.57 -1.77
N THR A 104 -2.31 7.49 -1.04
CA THR A 104 -1.41 8.49 -1.64
C THR A 104 0.03 8.11 -1.34
N ILE A 105 0.86 8.07 -2.37
CA ILE A 105 2.31 7.86 -2.25
C ILE A 105 2.95 9.21 -1.95
N SER A 106 3.78 9.27 -0.91
CA SER A 106 4.52 10.48 -0.56
C SER A 106 5.93 10.14 -0.10
N ASP A 107 6.78 11.15 0.01
CA ASP A 107 8.16 11.04 0.48
C ASP A 107 8.93 9.90 -0.20
N LYS A 108 8.68 9.73 -1.49
CA LYS A 108 9.29 8.65 -2.26
C LYS A 108 10.73 8.96 -2.60
N THR A 109 11.61 8.06 -2.21
CA THR A 109 13.01 8.03 -2.65
C THR A 109 13.30 6.69 -3.32
N GLU A 110 14.53 6.46 -3.74
CA GLU A 110 14.92 5.17 -4.30
C GLU A 110 14.67 4.01 -3.34
N ASN A 111 14.83 4.24 -2.04
CA ASN A 111 14.81 3.20 -1.01
C ASN A 111 13.68 3.33 0.02
N SER A 112 12.84 4.34 -0.08
CA SER A 112 11.77 4.56 0.91
C SER A 112 10.54 5.21 0.28
N MET A 113 9.40 5.02 0.92
CA MET A 113 8.15 5.70 0.54
C MET A 113 7.14 5.62 1.69
N LYS A 114 6.11 6.46 1.61
CA LYS A 114 4.96 6.41 2.50
C LYS A 114 3.69 6.21 1.71
N LEU A 115 2.77 5.41 2.25
CA LEU A 115 1.41 5.28 1.72
C LEU A 115 0.44 5.77 2.79
N THR A 116 -0.39 6.72 2.42
CA THR A 116 -1.37 7.35 3.33
C THR A 116 -2.78 7.12 2.80
N HIS A 117 -3.66 6.68 3.68
CA HIS A 117 -5.09 6.49 3.40
C HIS A 117 -5.91 7.35 4.34
N GLU A 118 -6.78 8.17 3.78
CA GLU A 118 -7.69 9.02 4.54
C GLU A 118 -9.13 8.60 4.30
N GLN A 119 -9.87 8.43 5.40
CA GLN A 119 -11.29 8.10 5.33
C GLN A 119 -12.01 8.82 6.45
N GLY A 120 -12.83 9.85 6.10
CA GLY A 120 -13.49 10.68 7.08
C GLY A 120 -12.47 11.44 7.92
N ASN A 121 -12.52 11.24 9.24
CA ASN A 121 -11.61 11.87 10.19
C ASN A 121 -10.44 10.96 10.60
N THR A 122 -10.26 9.83 9.91
CA THR A 122 -9.17 8.89 10.21
C THR A 122 -8.12 8.94 9.12
N THR A 123 -6.85 8.76 9.51
CA THR A 123 -5.71 8.71 8.60
C THR A 123 -4.80 7.56 9.00
N GLU A 124 -4.49 6.69 8.06
CA GLU A 124 -3.51 5.63 8.24
C GLU A 124 -2.29 5.91 7.37
N CYS A 125 -1.11 5.69 7.90
CA CYS A 125 0.14 5.88 7.17
C CYS A 125 1.10 4.73 7.41
N TYR A 126 1.53 4.10 6.33
CA TYR A 126 2.58 3.09 6.35
C TYR A 126 3.86 3.67 5.76
N THR A 127 4.96 3.50 6.46
CA THR A 127 6.29 3.84 5.94
C THR A 127 6.99 2.54 5.55
N TYR A 128 7.53 2.52 4.34
CA TYR A 128 8.21 1.36 3.78
C TYR A 128 9.64 1.70 3.43
N LYS A 129 10.51 0.71 3.52
CA LYS A 129 11.84 0.78 2.91
C LYS A 129 12.02 -0.37 1.92
N ARG A 130 12.86 -0.16 0.92
CA ARG A 130 13.14 -1.20 -0.07
C ARG A 130 13.88 -2.36 0.59
N LYS A 131 13.42 -3.53 0.29
CA LYS A 131 13.99 -4.76 0.84
C LYS A 131 15.14 -5.29 -0.01
#